data_a89c543c88c5f9271d23929fa29ea370
#
_entry.id   a89c543c88c5f9271d23929fa29ea370
#
_cell.length_a   1.000
_cell.length_b   1.000
_cell.length_c   1.000
_cell.angle_alpha   90.00
_cell.angle_beta   90.00
_cell.angle_gamma   90.00
#
_symmetry.space_group_name_H-M   'P 1'
#
loop_
_entity.id
_entity.type
_entity.pdbx_description
1 polymer ?
#
loop_
_entity_poly.entity_id
_entity_poly.type
_entity_poly.pdbx_seq_one_letter_code
_entity_poly.pdbx_strand_id
1 'polypeptide(L)'
;PMIDTEKRIEMIRQAADDPKTAVILLDIVLGYGSHMDMASELVPAIKEAKSKAAAEGRELAFVATIVGTDADPQDGQAQQKVLEDAGVIIRMSNNQAVRTALAMLGIHIQDNKKDLKEIDAPAFTEELAPSQAMLDLLHAKEFLNIGLRSFSDTIRENGGKATQFDWRPIAG
;
A
#
# COMPACT_ATOMS: atom_id res chain seq x y z
N PRO A 1 -3.02 -7.83 -4.57
CA PRO A 1 -1.86 -8.69 -4.39
C PRO A 1 -0.56 -7.92 -4.58
N MET A 2 0.25 -7.79 -3.53
CA MET A 2 1.53 -7.06 -3.57
C MET A 2 2.68 -7.93 -4.11
N ILE A 3 2.50 -9.24 -4.13
CA ILE A 3 3.51 -10.22 -4.52
C ILE A 3 3.20 -10.81 -5.89
N ASP A 4 1.92 -11.09 -6.14
CA ASP A 4 1.44 -11.79 -7.34
C ASP A 4 1.24 -10.82 -8.49
N THR A 5 2.22 -10.80 -9.41
CA THR A 5 2.19 -9.96 -10.61
C THR A 5 1.22 -10.51 -11.65
N GLU A 6 1.11 -11.83 -11.79
CA GLU A 6 0.25 -12.47 -12.79
C GLU A 6 -1.22 -12.10 -12.55
N LYS A 7 -1.66 -12.14 -11.29
CA LYS A 7 -3.03 -11.77 -10.96
C LYS A 7 -3.33 -10.29 -11.23
N ARG A 8 -2.37 -9.40 -10.99
CA ARG A 8 -2.52 -7.97 -11.32
C ARG A 8 -2.59 -7.74 -12.82
N ILE A 9 -1.76 -8.41 -13.59
CA ILE A 9 -1.76 -8.37 -15.05
C ILE A 9 -3.10 -8.85 -15.60
N GLU A 10 -3.61 -9.97 -15.09
CA GLU A 10 -4.93 -10.48 -15.45
C GLU A 10 -6.04 -9.45 -15.18
N MET A 11 -6.03 -8.83 -14.00
CA MET A 11 -7.02 -7.80 -13.64
C MET A 11 -6.94 -6.57 -14.54
N ILE A 12 -5.72 -6.14 -14.92
CA ILE A 12 -5.53 -5.02 -15.86
C ILE A 12 -6.15 -5.36 -17.22
N ARG A 13 -5.89 -6.57 -17.75
CA ARG A 13 -6.45 -7.03 -19.02
C ARG A 13 -7.97 -7.11 -18.97
N GLN A 14 -8.52 -7.71 -17.91
CA GLN A 14 -9.97 -7.79 -17.71
C GLN A 14 -10.62 -6.40 -17.65
N ALA A 15 -10.04 -5.46 -16.92
CA ALA A 15 -10.55 -4.10 -16.86
C ALA A 15 -10.46 -3.37 -18.20
N ALA A 16 -9.39 -3.61 -18.97
CA ALA A 16 -9.21 -3.02 -20.30
C ALA A 16 -10.22 -3.56 -21.33
N ASP A 17 -10.70 -4.78 -21.14
CA ASP A 17 -11.68 -5.43 -22.02
C ASP A 17 -13.11 -4.84 -21.83
N ASP A 18 -13.37 -4.22 -20.69
CA ASP A 18 -14.65 -3.54 -20.47
C ASP A 18 -14.64 -2.16 -21.15
N PRO A 19 -15.50 -1.93 -22.17
CA PRO A 19 -15.57 -0.66 -22.89
C PRO A 19 -16.00 0.53 -22.02
N LYS A 20 -16.50 0.28 -20.81
CA LYS A 20 -16.88 1.32 -19.84
C LYS A 20 -15.71 1.76 -18.98
N THR A 21 -14.60 1.04 -18.99
CA THR A 21 -13.41 1.41 -18.23
C THR A 21 -12.65 2.50 -18.96
N ALA A 22 -12.55 3.67 -18.37
CA ALA A 22 -11.79 4.81 -18.89
C ALA A 22 -10.52 5.09 -18.10
N VAL A 23 -10.47 4.74 -16.81
CA VAL A 23 -9.32 4.96 -15.93
C VAL A 23 -9.09 3.74 -15.04
N ILE A 24 -7.85 3.30 -14.96
CA ILE A 24 -7.43 2.25 -14.02
C ILE A 24 -6.54 2.88 -12.96
N LEU A 25 -6.91 2.69 -11.68
CA LEU A 25 -6.11 3.10 -10.53
C LEU A 25 -5.23 1.93 -10.08
N LEU A 26 -3.95 2.22 -9.84
CA LEU A 26 -2.97 1.26 -9.36
C LEU A 26 -2.29 1.79 -8.10
N ASP A 27 -1.90 0.88 -7.23
CA ASP A 27 -0.95 1.12 -6.14
C ASP A 27 0.26 0.22 -6.30
N ILE A 28 1.44 0.77 -6.16
CA ILE A 28 2.70 0.04 -6.08
C ILE A 28 3.16 0.15 -4.64
N VAL A 29 3.21 -0.98 -3.95
CA VAL A 29 3.62 -1.03 -2.54
C VAL A 29 5.01 -1.59 -2.46
N LEU A 30 5.92 -0.80 -1.87
CA LEU A 30 7.29 -1.21 -1.57
C LEU A 30 7.34 -1.86 -0.19
N GLY A 31 8.41 -2.55 0.11
CA GLY A 31 8.65 -3.19 1.40
C GLY A 31 9.16 -4.62 1.26
N TYR A 32 9.60 -5.20 2.37
CA TYR A 32 10.22 -6.52 2.42
C TYR A 32 9.30 -7.68 1.98
N GLY A 33 7.99 -7.51 2.09
CA GLY A 33 7.00 -8.50 1.65
C GLY A 33 6.41 -8.25 0.27
N SER A 34 6.94 -7.27 -0.48
CA SER A 34 6.44 -6.89 -1.80
C SER A 34 7.36 -7.38 -2.92
N HIS A 35 6.83 -7.41 -4.14
CA HIS A 35 7.64 -7.72 -5.33
C HIS A 35 8.77 -6.70 -5.50
N MET A 36 9.96 -7.15 -5.91
CA MET A 36 11.14 -6.27 -5.99
C MET A 36 11.04 -5.22 -7.10
N ASP A 37 10.36 -5.53 -8.20
CA ASP A 37 10.15 -4.58 -9.32
C ASP A 37 8.76 -4.80 -9.93
N MET A 38 7.73 -4.39 -9.20
CA MET A 38 6.34 -4.51 -9.64
C MET A 38 6.05 -3.64 -10.86
N ALA A 39 6.68 -2.47 -10.95
CA ALA A 39 6.45 -1.54 -12.05
C ALA A 39 6.85 -2.14 -13.40
N SER A 40 8.05 -2.69 -13.49
CA SER A 40 8.54 -3.31 -14.74
C SER A 40 7.69 -4.49 -15.18
N GLU A 41 7.19 -5.29 -14.22
CA GLU A 41 6.31 -6.41 -14.50
C GLU A 41 4.93 -5.98 -15.06
N LEU A 42 4.39 -4.86 -14.59
CA LEU A 42 3.07 -4.38 -15.02
C LEU A 42 3.10 -3.61 -16.35
N VAL A 43 4.21 -2.97 -16.70
CA VAL A 43 4.33 -2.10 -17.88
C VAL A 43 3.94 -2.77 -19.19
N PRO A 44 4.31 -4.02 -19.48
CA PRO A 44 3.87 -4.69 -20.72
C PRO A 44 2.34 -4.76 -20.82
N ALA A 45 1.65 -5.13 -19.73
CA ALA A 45 0.19 -5.22 -19.70
C ALA A 45 -0.48 -3.83 -19.79
N ILE A 46 0.12 -2.81 -19.19
CA ILE A 46 -0.35 -1.41 -19.29
C ILE A 46 -0.29 -0.93 -20.74
N LYS A 47 0.84 -1.16 -21.43
CA LYS A 47 1.01 -0.77 -22.83
C LYS A 47 0.04 -1.54 -23.76
N GLU A 48 -0.11 -2.84 -23.52
CA GLU A 48 -1.06 -3.69 -24.26
C GLU A 48 -2.49 -3.15 -24.09
N ALA A 49 -2.93 -2.88 -22.86
CA ALA A 49 -4.23 -2.35 -22.54
C ALA A 49 -4.52 -0.99 -23.23
N LYS A 50 -3.56 -0.06 -23.15
CA LYS A 50 -3.66 1.24 -23.82
C LYS A 50 -3.74 1.10 -25.35
N SER A 51 -2.92 0.24 -25.95
CA SER A 51 -2.93 0.00 -27.38
C SER A 51 -4.23 -0.62 -27.85
N LYS A 52 -4.79 -1.56 -27.09
CA LYS A 52 -6.08 -2.18 -27.37
C LYS A 52 -7.21 -1.15 -27.34
N ALA A 53 -7.27 -0.35 -26.26
CA ALA A 53 -8.29 0.70 -26.15
C ALA A 53 -8.21 1.70 -27.31
N ALA A 54 -6.99 2.13 -27.68
CA ALA A 54 -6.77 3.04 -28.80
C ALA A 54 -7.22 2.44 -30.14
N ALA A 55 -6.98 1.15 -30.39
CA ALA A 55 -7.47 0.46 -31.58
C ALA A 55 -9.01 0.41 -31.66
N GLU A 56 -9.68 0.46 -30.52
CA GLU A 56 -11.16 0.53 -30.40
C GLU A 56 -11.68 1.98 -30.40
N GLY A 57 -10.81 2.97 -30.62
CA GLY A 57 -11.18 4.40 -30.58
C GLY A 57 -11.48 4.94 -29.18
N ARG A 58 -11.00 4.25 -28.13
CA ARG A 58 -11.16 4.65 -26.74
C ARG A 58 -9.83 5.15 -26.15
N GLU A 59 -9.92 6.04 -25.19
CA GLU A 59 -8.79 6.40 -24.35
C GLU A 59 -8.87 5.65 -23.01
N LEU A 60 -7.77 4.99 -22.62
CA LEU A 60 -7.64 4.31 -21.33
C LEU A 60 -6.46 4.90 -20.57
N ALA A 61 -6.75 5.60 -19.48
CA ALA A 61 -5.76 6.21 -18.63
C ALA A 61 -5.36 5.29 -17.47
N PHE A 62 -4.13 5.45 -17.01
CA PHE A 62 -3.62 4.80 -15.79
C PHE A 62 -3.13 5.87 -14.84
N VAL A 63 -3.56 5.78 -13.59
CA VAL A 63 -3.10 6.64 -12.49
C VAL A 63 -2.56 5.73 -11.39
N ALA A 64 -1.38 6.02 -10.88
CA ALA A 64 -0.76 5.21 -9.85
C ALA A 64 -0.25 6.03 -8.66
N THR A 65 -0.16 5.36 -7.52
CA THR A 65 0.51 5.83 -6.31
C THR A 65 1.57 4.82 -5.92
N ILE A 66 2.77 5.30 -5.57
CA ILE A 66 3.82 4.46 -5.00
C ILE A 66 3.83 4.69 -3.50
N VAL A 67 3.71 3.61 -2.75
CA VAL A 67 3.64 3.63 -1.28
C VAL A 67 4.86 2.91 -0.74
N GLY A 68 5.70 3.64 -0.06
CA GLY A 68 6.94 3.14 0.52
C GLY A 68 7.81 4.26 1.05
N THR A 69 9.02 3.91 1.42
CA THR A 69 10.03 4.80 1.97
C THR A 69 11.36 4.62 1.25
N ASP A 70 12.28 5.56 1.42
CA ASP A 70 13.64 5.44 0.88
C ASP A 70 14.47 4.32 1.56
N ALA A 71 13.97 3.76 2.66
CA ALA A 71 14.60 2.65 3.38
C ALA A 71 14.11 1.26 2.90
N ASP A 72 13.14 1.21 2.00
CA ASP A 72 12.67 -0.05 1.43
C ASP A 72 13.72 -0.66 0.47
N PRO A 73 13.73 -2.00 0.32
CA PRO A 73 14.74 -2.66 -0.54
C PRO A 73 14.58 -2.34 -2.02
N GLN A 74 13.41 -1.86 -2.43
CA GLN A 74 13.12 -1.50 -3.82
C GLN A 74 13.47 -0.04 -4.09
N ASP A 75 13.94 0.26 -5.31
CA ASP A 75 14.13 1.64 -5.77
C ASP A 75 12.78 2.23 -6.24
N GLY A 76 12.14 3.00 -5.35
CA GLY A 76 10.85 3.63 -5.65
C GLY A 76 10.93 4.67 -6.75
N GLN A 77 12.04 5.40 -6.88
CA GLN A 77 12.23 6.40 -7.95
C GLN A 77 12.41 5.74 -9.31
N ALA A 78 13.17 4.66 -9.38
CA ALA A 78 13.31 3.89 -10.61
C ALA A 78 11.96 3.32 -11.05
N GLN A 79 11.18 2.74 -10.14
CA GLN A 79 9.84 2.23 -10.46
C GLN A 79 8.88 3.34 -10.89
N GLN A 80 8.93 4.50 -10.27
CA GLN A 80 8.15 5.66 -10.70
C GLN A 80 8.47 6.03 -12.14
N LYS A 81 9.75 6.17 -12.46
CA LYS A 81 10.19 6.52 -13.81
C LYS A 81 9.73 5.51 -14.87
N VAL A 82 9.82 4.23 -14.58
CA VAL A 82 9.37 3.15 -15.46
C VAL A 82 7.87 3.27 -15.78
N LEU A 83 7.05 3.60 -14.79
CA LEU A 83 5.61 3.83 -14.97
C LEU A 83 5.33 5.12 -15.76
N GLU A 84 6.01 6.22 -15.44
CA GLU A 84 5.88 7.50 -16.17
C GLU A 84 6.26 7.32 -17.65
N ASP A 85 7.35 6.62 -17.95
CA ASP A 85 7.78 6.31 -19.32
C ASP A 85 6.77 5.42 -20.08
N ALA A 86 5.92 4.68 -19.36
CA ALA A 86 4.78 3.95 -19.92
C ALA A 86 3.49 4.81 -20.03
N GLY A 87 3.57 6.09 -19.67
CA GLY A 87 2.44 7.02 -19.70
C GLY A 87 1.41 6.79 -18.59
N VAL A 88 1.87 6.33 -17.43
CA VAL A 88 1.09 6.28 -16.19
C VAL A 88 1.25 7.61 -15.45
N ILE A 89 0.16 8.14 -14.95
CA ILE A 89 0.16 9.38 -14.17
C ILE A 89 0.43 9.05 -12.71
N ILE A 90 1.54 9.52 -12.17
CA ILE A 90 1.89 9.28 -10.77
C ILE A 90 1.33 10.38 -9.87
N ARG A 91 0.81 10.00 -8.72
CA ARG A 91 0.33 10.89 -7.67
C ARG A 91 0.91 10.50 -6.31
N MET A 92 1.15 11.53 -5.49
CA MET A 92 1.81 11.37 -4.19
C MET A 92 0.91 10.75 -3.11
N SER A 93 -0.38 10.64 -3.37
CA SER A 93 -1.32 10.02 -2.43
C SER A 93 -2.51 9.43 -3.17
N ASN A 94 -3.15 8.45 -2.53
CA ASN A 94 -4.37 7.83 -3.06
C ASN A 94 -5.50 8.87 -3.23
N ASN A 95 -5.60 9.85 -2.34
CA ASN A 95 -6.57 10.95 -2.49
C ASN A 95 -6.35 11.73 -3.79
N GLN A 96 -5.09 12.10 -4.09
CA GLN A 96 -4.75 12.78 -5.33
C GLN A 96 -4.99 11.90 -6.55
N ALA A 97 -4.69 10.60 -6.47
CA ALA A 97 -4.92 9.66 -7.56
C ALA A 97 -6.41 9.55 -7.90
N VAL A 98 -7.26 9.37 -6.88
CA VAL A 98 -8.72 9.33 -7.05
C VAL A 98 -9.26 10.63 -7.64
N ARG A 99 -8.83 11.80 -7.12
CA ARG A 99 -9.25 13.10 -7.66
C ARG A 99 -8.83 13.29 -9.11
N THR A 100 -7.63 12.83 -9.47
CA THR A 100 -7.15 12.87 -10.85
C THR A 100 -8.02 12.00 -11.75
N ALA A 101 -8.31 10.78 -11.35
CA ALA A 101 -9.17 9.86 -12.11
C ALA A 101 -10.59 10.45 -12.31
N LEU A 102 -11.18 11.01 -11.27
CA LEU A 102 -12.49 11.65 -11.35
C LEU A 102 -12.48 12.88 -12.26
N ALA A 103 -11.44 13.71 -12.16
CA ALA A 103 -11.30 14.89 -13.03
C ALA A 103 -11.21 14.51 -14.52
N MET A 104 -10.53 13.39 -14.85
CA MET A 104 -10.50 12.84 -16.21
C MET A 104 -11.88 12.43 -16.72
N LEU A 105 -12.77 12.05 -15.82
CA LEU A 105 -14.17 11.72 -16.13
C LEU A 105 -15.10 12.95 -16.10
N GLY A 106 -14.55 14.15 -15.96
CA GLY A 106 -15.31 15.39 -15.84
C GLY A 106 -16.00 15.58 -14.48
N ILE A 107 -15.63 14.78 -13.48
CA ILE A 107 -16.19 14.85 -12.13
C ILE A 107 -15.22 15.63 -11.24
N HIS A 108 -15.65 16.78 -10.76
CA HIS A 108 -14.86 17.63 -9.85
C HIS A 108 -15.41 17.53 -8.44
N ILE A 109 -14.61 16.96 -7.53
CA ILE A 109 -14.94 16.94 -6.10
C ILE A 109 -14.63 18.32 -5.53
N GLN A 110 -15.66 19.01 -5.06
CA GLN A 110 -15.45 20.20 -4.24
C GLN A 110 -14.90 19.79 -2.88
N ASP A 111 -13.83 20.44 -2.45
CA ASP A 111 -13.40 20.33 -1.06
C ASP A 111 -14.48 21.00 -0.19
N ASN A 112 -15.40 20.20 0.31
CA ASN A 112 -16.13 20.60 1.49
C ASN A 112 -15.10 20.70 2.62
N LYS A 113 -14.40 21.84 2.68
CA LYS A 113 -13.79 22.28 3.92
C LYS A 113 -14.97 22.49 4.88
N LYS A 114 -15.48 21.43 5.48
CA LYS A 114 -16.08 21.61 6.79
C LYS A 114 -15.00 22.34 7.56
N ASP A 115 -15.36 23.51 8.08
CA ASP A 115 -14.55 24.17 9.08
C ASP A 115 -14.27 23.10 10.13
N LEU A 116 -13.13 22.41 9.98
CA LEU A 116 -12.58 21.62 11.06
C LEU A 116 -12.36 22.71 12.10
N LYS A 117 -13.27 22.84 13.05
CA LYS A 117 -13.03 23.64 14.25
C LYS A 117 -11.65 23.18 14.68
N GLU A 118 -10.72 24.13 14.65
CA GLU A 118 -9.40 23.92 15.21
C GLU A 118 -9.66 23.33 16.58
N ILE A 119 -9.44 22.01 16.70
CA ILE A 119 -9.50 21.37 18.00
C ILE A 119 -8.28 21.97 18.65
N ASP A 120 -8.48 22.85 19.64
CA ASP A 120 -7.46 23.22 20.60
C ASP A 120 -6.95 21.92 21.22
N ALA A 121 -6.12 21.22 20.46
CA ALA A 121 -5.38 20.11 21.01
C ALA A 121 -4.50 20.74 22.07
N PRO A 122 -4.65 20.31 23.34
CA PRO A 122 -3.78 20.80 24.37
C PRO A 122 -2.36 20.65 23.84
N ALA A 123 -1.62 21.75 23.78
CA ALA A 123 -0.24 21.71 23.38
C ALA A 123 0.39 20.63 24.28
N PHE A 124 0.91 19.55 23.67
CA PHE A 124 1.71 18.58 24.37
C PHE A 124 3.03 19.30 24.71
N THR A 125 2.95 20.11 25.78
CA THR A 125 4.08 20.89 26.27
C THR A 125 4.92 20.11 27.27
N GLU A 126 4.48 18.93 27.65
CA GLU A 126 5.29 17.99 28.42
C GLU A 126 5.74 16.86 27.51
N GLU A 127 7.05 16.76 27.28
CA GLU A 127 7.65 15.48 26.93
C GLU A 127 7.25 14.51 28.06
N LEU A 128 6.20 13.72 27.81
CA LEU A 128 5.82 12.65 28.70
C LEU A 128 6.98 11.68 28.74
N ALA A 129 7.84 11.84 29.75
CA ALA A 129 8.87 10.85 30.00
C ALA A 129 8.16 9.48 30.14
N PRO A 130 8.62 8.45 29.41
CA PRO A 130 7.96 7.15 29.46
C PRO A 130 7.91 6.67 30.92
N SER A 131 6.74 6.19 31.34
CA SER A 131 6.61 5.63 32.69
C SER A 131 7.55 4.45 32.87
N GLN A 132 7.99 4.17 34.10
CA GLN A 132 8.86 3.02 34.37
C GLN A 132 8.24 1.72 33.84
N ALA A 133 6.92 1.54 33.97
CA ALA A 133 6.21 0.37 33.42
C ALA A 133 6.34 0.26 31.88
N MET A 134 6.35 1.39 31.17
CA MET A 134 6.56 1.40 29.72
C MET A 134 8.00 1.06 29.36
N LEU A 135 8.99 1.58 30.13
CA LEU A 135 10.39 1.22 29.95
C LEU A 135 10.64 -0.26 30.25
N ASP A 136 10.03 -0.79 31.29
CA ASP A 136 10.11 -2.21 31.65
C ASP A 136 9.52 -3.08 30.52
N LEU A 137 8.41 -2.67 29.94
CA LEU A 137 7.81 -3.37 28.78
C LEU A 137 8.74 -3.33 27.56
N LEU A 138 9.32 -2.19 27.23
CA LEU A 138 10.26 -2.05 26.11
C LEU A 138 11.54 -2.88 26.28
N HIS A 139 11.96 -3.11 27.53
CA HIS A 139 13.12 -3.94 27.86
C HIS A 139 12.77 -5.38 28.24
N ALA A 140 11.49 -5.75 28.18
CA ALA A 140 11.06 -7.11 28.49
C ALA A 140 11.71 -8.11 27.53
N LYS A 141 12.28 -9.17 28.11
CA LYS A 141 12.87 -10.30 27.38
C LYS A 141 12.09 -11.59 27.59
N GLU A 142 11.02 -11.55 28.35
CA GLU A 142 10.14 -12.67 28.65
C GLU A 142 8.72 -12.38 28.14
N PHE A 143 8.19 -13.27 27.34
CA PHE A 143 6.92 -13.07 26.64
C PHE A 143 6.04 -14.31 26.80
N LEU A 144 4.75 -14.10 26.96
CA LEU A 144 3.73 -15.13 26.84
C LEU A 144 3.09 -15.01 25.46
N ASN A 145 3.23 -16.05 24.62
CA ASN A 145 2.59 -16.09 23.32
C ASN A 145 1.31 -16.93 23.38
N ILE A 146 0.21 -16.33 22.97
CA ILE A 146 -1.09 -16.99 22.78
C ILE A 146 -1.43 -16.85 21.29
N GLY A 147 -1.23 -17.90 20.51
CA GLY A 147 -1.47 -17.85 19.07
C GLY A 147 -0.49 -18.72 18.28
N LEU A 148 -0.07 -18.21 17.12
CA LEU A 148 0.82 -18.96 16.24
C LEU A 148 2.17 -19.23 16.91
N ARG A 149 2.59 -20.48 16.88
CA ARG A 149 3.84 -20.93 17.47
C ARG A 149 5.07 -20.22 16.86
N SER A 150 5.01 -19.87 15.58
CA SER A 150 6.08 -19.15 14.88
C SER A 150 6.49 -17.85 15.57
N PHE A 151 5.57 -17.14 16.24
CA PHE A 151 5.91 -15.94 16.99
C PHE A 151 6.79 -16.23 18.19
N SER A 152 6.49 -17.29 18.96
CA SER A 152 7.34 -17.69 20.08
C SER A 152 8.71 -18.20 19.61
N ASP A 153 8.77 -18.86 18.47
CA ASP A 153 10.02 -19.36 17.89
C ASP A 153 10.90 -18.19 17.42
N THR A 154 10.31 -17.20 16.71
CA THR A 154 11.04 -15.98 16.32
C THR A 154 11.59 -15.21 17.53
N ILE A 155 10.82 -15.08 18.62
CA ILE A 155 11.30 -14.43 19.85
C ILE A 155 12.52 -15.17 20.42
N ARG A 156 12.48 -16.51 20.48
CA ARG A 156 13.60 -17.32 20.99
C ARG A 156 14.83 -17.25 20.10
N GLU A 157 14.65 -17.29 18.79
CA GLU A 157 15.73 -17.16 17.80
C GLU A 157 16.44 -15.81 17.91
N ASN A 158 15.73 -14.75 18.34
CA ASN A 158 16.30 -13.43 18.59
C ASN A 158 16.72 -13.20 20.04
N GLY A 159 16.90 -14.26 20.84
CA GLY A 159 17.46 -14.20 22.20
C GLY A 159 16.46 -13.81 23.29
N GLY A 160 15.18 -13.71 23.00
CA GLY A 160 14.12 -13.54 23.98
C GLY A 160 13.67 -14.86 24.59
N LYS A 161 13.01 -14.79 25.74
CA LYS A 161 12.33 -15.95 26.34
C LYS A 161 10.85 -15.89 26.02
N ALA A 162 10.31 -16.93 25.41
CA ALA A 162 8.89 -17.02 25.11
C ALA A 162 8.30 -18.33 25.65
N THR A 163 7.19 -18.18 26.36
CA THR A 163 6.34 -19.31 26.78
C THR A 163 5.18 -19.41 25.81
N GLN A 164 5.03 -20.54 25.14
CA GLN A 164 3.90 -20.79 24.26
C GLN A 164 2.72 -21.31 25.10
N PHE A 165 1.59 -20.62 25.02
CA PHE A 165 0.33 -21.11 25.58
C PHE A 165 -0.47 -21.80 24.49
N ASP A 166 -0.78 -23.08 24.71
CA ASP A 166 -1.55 -23.89 23.77
C ASP A 166 -3.05 -23.66 24.01
N TRP A 167 -3.54 -22.54 23.51
CA TRP A 167 -4.96 -22.23 23.59
C TRP A 167 -5.73 -22.99 22.52
N ARG A 168 -6.80 -23.66 22.91
CA ARG A 168 -7.76 -24.29 22.00
C ARG A 168 -9.16 -23.78 22.31
N PRO A 169 -9.96 -23.45 21.27
CA PRO A 169 -11.36 -23.13 21.49
C PRO A 169 -12.05 -24.31 22.20
N ILE A 170 -12.88 -24.01 23.18
CA ILE A 170 -13.76 -25.04 23.76
C ILE A 170 -14.73 -25.42 22.65
N ALA A 171 -14.72 -26.69 22.25
CA ALA A 171 -15.71 -27.22 21.33
C ALA A 171 -17.10 -27.04 21.95
N GLY A 172 -17.96 -26.26 21.32
CA GLY A 172 -19.37 -26.13 21.70
C GLY A 172 -20.20 -27.34 21.27
#